data_e42ceb5a32a665d89e06d9b86b2b6b83
#
_entry.id   e42ceb5a32a665d89e06d9b86b2b6b83
#
_cell.length_a   1.000
_cell.length_b   1.000
_cell.length_c   1.000
_cell.angle_alpha   90.00
_cell.angle_beta   90.00
_cell.angle_gamma   90.00
#
_symmetry.space_group_name_H-M   'P 1'
#
loop_
_entity.id
_entity.type
_entity.pdbx_description
1 polymer ?
#
loop_
_entity_poly.entity_id
_entity_poly.type
_entity_poly.pdbx_seq_one_letter_code
_entity_poly.pdbx_strand_id
1 'polypeptide(L)'
;KRGNLQVIKSSEDNWVEGVTFRLYGTSLAGIEVDEYAVTDKNGVALFSDVLISGTTPYTIEEVDTAIRYVVPANQTAPINWKEVTTRNFTNILKKFSITVTKSDREEGTPQGDATLAGAVYGIYKGETLVDKYVTDKNGQFTTKEYVCDNDWTIREITPSEGYLLDSTIHKVGAEPQLYTVEHNQTCLLYTSPSPRDS
;
A
#
# COMPACT_ATOMS: atom_id res chain seq x y z
N LYS A 1 35.29 -8.77 -20.81
CA LYS A 1 34.66 -9.93 -20.16
C LYS A 1 33.26 -9.56 -19.68
N ARG A 2 32.34 -10.53 -19.76
CA ARG A 2 30.91 -10.29 -19.44
C ARG A 2 30.31 -11.45 -18.67
N GLY A 3 29.29 -11.16 -17.90
CA GLY A 3 28.47 -12.11 -17.17
C GLY A 3 27.02 -11.72 -17.19
N ASN A 4 26.16 -12.45 -16.47
CA ASN A 4 24.73 -12.24 -16.43
C ASN A 4 24.25 -11.98 -15.01
N LEU A 5 23.16 -11.22 -14.90
CA LEU A 5 22.43 -11.06 -13.66
C LEU A 5 20.99 -11.49 -13.85
N GLN A 6 20.50 -12.30 -12.94
CA GLN A 6 19.12 -12.75 -12.89
C GLN A 6 18.46 -12.17 -11.64
N VAL A 7 17.38 -11.43 -11.81
CA VAL A 7 16.54 -10.96 -10.70
C VAL A 7 15.28 -11.81 -10.64
N ILE A 8 15.00 -12.36 -9.46
CA ILE A 8 13.81 -13.15 -9.19
C ILE A 8 12.88 -12.33 -8.31
N LYS A 9 11.71 -12.02 -8.84
CA LYS A 9 10.70 -11.20 -8.17
C LYS A 9 9.63 -12.07 -7.54
N SER A 10 9.30 -11.78 -6.28
CA SER A 10 8.13 -12.31 -5.61
C SER A 10 7.29 -11.16 -5.04
N SER A 11 6.02 -11.41 -4.69
CA SER A 11 5.17 -10.43 -4.05
C SER A 11 4.10 -11.13 -3.19
N GLU A 12 3.60 -10.42 -2.21
CA GLU A 12 2.55 -10.95 -1.32
C GLU A 12 1.23 -11.20 -2.06
N ASP A 13 0.96 -10.48 -3.15
CA ASP A 13 -0.25 -10.66 -3.97
C ASP A 13 0.00 -11.47 -5.24
N ASN A 14 1.16 -12.12 -5.33
CA ASN A 14 1.58 -12.96 -6.46
C ASN A 14 1.68 -12.23 -7.81
N TRP A 15 1.70 -10.91 -7.81
CA TRP A 15 1.93 -10.13 -9.02
C TRP A 15 3.43 -9.97 -9.24
N VAL A 16 3.97 -10.63 -10.26
CA VAL A 16 5.42 -10.69 -10.49
C VAL A 16 5.83 -10.25 -11.89
N GLU A 17 4.91 -10.18 -12.85
CA GLU A 17 5.19 -9.83 -14.24
C GLU A 17 5.18 -8.31 -14.45
N GLY A 18 6.05 -7.82 -15.36
CA GLY A 18 6.06 -6.43 -15.78
C GLY A 18 6.75 -5.47 -14.81
N VAL A 19 7.52 -5.98 -13.85
CA VAL A 19 8.28 -5.17 -12.90
C VAL A 19 9.63 -4.81 -13.48
N THR A 20 9.97 -3.53 -13.47
CA THR A 20 11.21 -3.01 -14.05
C THR A 20 12.31 -2.92 -13.00
N PHE A 21 13.49 -3.41 -13.36
CA PHE A 21 14.71 -3.30 -12.57
C PHE A 21 15.76 -2.53 -13.35
N ARG A 22 16.55 -1.75 -12.64
CA ARG A 22 17.70 -1.01 -13.15
C ARG A 22 18.99 -1.57 -12.56
N LEU A 23 19.96 -1.83 -13.41
CA LEU A 23 21.32 -2.21 -13.02
C LEU A 23 22.25 -1.07 -13.41
N TYR A 24 23.00 -0.53 -12.45
CA TYR A 24 23.90 0.58 -12.76
C TYR A 24 25.16 0.58 -11.89
N GLY A 25 26.18 1.20 -12.42
CA GLY A 25 27.46 1.35 -11.77
C GLY A 25 28.59 1.42 -12.78
N THR A 26 29.82 1.22 -12.31
CA THR A 26 31.04 1.32 -13.14
C THR A 26 31.68 -0.06 -13.25
N SER A 27 31.98 -0.47 -14.49
CA SER A 27 32.64 -1.74 -14.77
C SER A 27 34.10 -1.76 -14.30
N LEU A 28 34.72 -2.97 -14.30
CA LEU A 28 36.14 -3.11 -14.00
C LEU A 28 37.00 -2.20 -14.88
N ALA A 29 36.65 -2.06 -16.15
CA ALA A 29 37.37 -1.21 -17.11
C ALA A 29 37.03 0.28 -17.01
N GLY A 30 36.21 0.70 -16.03
CA GLY A 30 35.85 2.11 -15.85
C GLY A 30 34.73 2.60 -16.76
N ILE A 31 33.98 1.70 -17.38
CA ILE A 31 32.86 2.04 -18.26
C ILE A 31 31.57 2.12 -17.44
N GLU A 32 30.83 3.22 -17.61
CA GLU A 32 29.51 3.37 -16.98
C GLU A 32 28.50 2.38 -17.57
N VAL A 33 27.80 1.67 -16.69
CA VAL A 33 26.77 0.69 -17.04
C VAL A 33 25.45 1.18 -16.45
N ASP A 34 24.42 1.23 -17.28
CA ASP A 34 23.07 1.61 -16.87
C ASP A 34 22.08 0.87 -17.77
N GLU A 35 21.52 -0.21 -17.26
CA GLU A 35 20.68 -1.12 -18.03
C GLU A 35 19.36 -1.39 -17.30
N TYR A 36 18.32 -1.71 -18.06
CA TYR A 36 17.00 -2.02 -17.55
C TYR A 36 16.56 -3.39 -18.02
N ALA A 37 15.84 -4.10 -17.18
CA ALA A 37 15.19 -5.36 -17.51
C ALA A 37 13.82 -5.43 -16.84
N VAL A 38 12.88 -6.13 -17.49
CA VAL A 38 11.50 -6.26 -17.03
C VAL A 38 11.23 -7.73 -16.74
N THR A 39 10.55 -8.01 -15.63
CA THR A 39 10.21 -9.39 -15.27
C THR A 39 9.21 -10.01 -16.24
N ASP A 40 9.40 -11.29 -16.53
CA ASP A 40 8.48 -12.12 -17.31
C ASP A 40 7.32 -12.64 -16.41
N LYS A 41 6.48 -13.50 -16.98
CA LYS A 41 5.36 -14.10 -16.26
C LYS A 41 5.76 -14.95 -15.05
N ASN A 42 7.03 -15.39 -15.01
CA ASN A 42 7.58 -16.17 -13.88
C ASN A 42 8.29 -15.28 -12.85
N GLY A 43 8.29 -13.96 -13.06
CA GLY A 43 8.94 -13.01 -12.18
C GLY A 43 10.45 -12.90 -12.38
N VAL A 44 10.96 -13.31 -13.54
CA VAL A 44 12.41 -13.30 -13.82
C VAL A 44 12.73 -12.13 -14.76
N ALA A 45 13.69 -11.28 -14.33
CA ALA A 45 14.30 -10.25 -15.16
C ALA A 45 15.76 -10.63 -15.39
N LEU A 46 16.19 -10.66 -16.64
CA LEU A 46 17.54 -11.06 -17.02
C LEU A 46 18.30 -9.88 -17.63
N PHE A 47 19.46 -9.58 -17.03
CA PHE A 47 20.47 -8.69 -17.61
C PHE A 47 21.55 -9.57 -18.25
N SER A 48 21.61 -9.60 -19.57
CA SER A 48 22.50 -10.46 -20.33
C SER A 48 23.74 -9.70 -20.79
N ASP A 49 24.88 -10.38 -20.80
CA ASP A 49 26.13 -9.86 -21.34
C ASP A 49 26.53 -8.52 -20.74
N VAL A 50 26.46 -8.43 -19.41
CA VAL A 50 26.87 -7.23 -18.66
C VAL A 50 28.38 -7.25 -18.48
N LEU A 51 29.04 -6.10 -18.63
CA LEU A 51 30.46 -5.95 -18.35
C LEU A 51 30.75 -6.34 -16.89
N ILE A 52 31.86 -7.06 -16.66
CA ILE A 52 32.20 -7.48 -15.29
C ILE A 52 32.45 -6.28 -14.39
N SER A 53 32.03 -6.41 -13.13
CA SER A 53 32.27 -5.40 -12.10
C SER A 53 33.71 -5.47 -11.58
N GLY A 54 34.16 -4.37 -11.00
CA GLY A 54 35.45 -4.30 -10.28
C GLY A 54 35.26 -4.63 -8.81
N THR A 55 36.01 -3.93 -7.94
CA THR A 55 35.91 -4.06 -6.50
C THR A 55 34.57 -3.52 -5.97
N THR A 56 33.95 -2.57 -6.70
CA THR A 56 32.64 -2.04 -6.37
C THR A 56 31.58 -2.77 -7.19
N PRO A 57 30.62 -3.47 -6.56
CA PRO A 57 29.56 -4.15 -7.29
C PRO A 57 28.58 -3.14 -7.90
N TYR A 58 27.77 -3.61 -8.86
CA TYR A 58 26.67 -2.82 -9.40
C TYR A 58 25.54 -2.68 -8.38
N THR A 59 24.75 -1.64 -8.54
CA THR A 59 23.51 -1.44 -7.78
C THR A 59 22.33 -1.93 -8.61
N ILE A 60 21.39 -2.61 -7.95
CA ILE A 60 20.11 -3.04 -8.51
C ILE A 60 19.00 -2.31 -7.79
N GLU A 61 18.09 -1.69 -8.54
CA GLU A 61 16.98 -0.92 -8.05
C GLU A 61 15.68 -1.39 -8.71
N GLU A 62 14.62 -1.61 -7.93
CA GLU A 62 13.28 -1.76 -8.49
C GLU A 62 12.75 -0.37 -8.85
N VAL A 63 12.36 -0.18 -10.11
CA VAL A 63 11.95 1.12 -10.64
C VAL A 63 10.43 1.16 -10.73
N ASP A 64 9.85 2.34 -10.38
CA ASP A 64 8.41 2.57 -10.47
C ASP A 64 7.58 1.53 -9.71
N THR A 65 8.00 1.22 -8.50
CA THR A 65 7.26 0.31 -7.62
C THR A 65 5.81 0.76 -7.46
N ALA A 66 4.86 -0.16 -7.66
CA ALA A 66 3.44 0.14 -7.51
C ALA A 66 3.14 0.69 -6.11
N ILE A 67 2.22 1.66 -6.04
CA ILE A 67 1.93 2.40 -4.80
C ILE A 67 1.44 1.51 -3.65
N ARG A 68 0.86 0.35 -3.96
CA ARG A 68 0.41 -0.61 -2.95
C ARG A 68 1.53 -1.36 -2.25
N TYR A 69 2.77 -1.25 -2.75
CA TYR A 69 3.93 -1.94 -2.18
C TYR A 69 4.86 -1.01 -1.44
N VAL A 70 5.54 -1.56 -0.44
CA VAL A 70 6.73 -0.92 0.13
C VAL A 70 7.84 -0.97 -0.92
N VAL A 71 8.48 0.18 -1.18
CA VAL A 71 9.61 0.25 -2.11
C VAL A 71 10.75 -0.59 -1.52
N PRO A 72 11.18 -1.66 -2.21
CA PRO A 72 12.25 -2.49 -1.69
C PRO A 72 13.59 -1.74 -1.69
N ALA A 73 14.44 -2.06 -0.73
CA ALA A 73 15.78 -1.49 -0.68
C ALA A 73 16.57 -1.92 -1.92
N ASN A 74 17.43 -1.03 -2.40
CA ASN A 74 18.39 -1.38 -3.46
C ASN A 74 19.31 -2.49 -2.96
N GLN A 75 19.73 -3.35 -3.87
CA GLN A 75 20.71 -4.38 -3.60
C GLN A 75 21.96 -4.16 -4.45
N THR A 76 23.05 -4.81 -4.08
CA THR A 76 24.27 -4.80 -4.87
C THR A 76 24.56 -6.19 -5.41
N ALA A 77 25.21 -6.25 -6.58
CA ALA A 77 25.57 -7.52 -7.19
C ALA A 77 26.90 -7.38 -7.94
N PRO A 78 27.85 -8.30 -7.69
CA PRO A 78 29.01 -8.44 -8.55
C PRO A 78 28.59 -9.13 -9.84
N ILE A 79 29.21 -8.77 -10.94
CA ILE A 79 29.11 -9.50 -12.20
C ILE A 79 30.48 -10.09 -12.50
N ASN A 80 30.51 -11.42 -12.59
CA ASN A 80 31.71 -12.16 -12.83
C ASN A 80 31.70 -12.78 -14.22
N TRP A 81 32.90 -13.03 -14.78
CA TRP A 81 33.04 -13.55 -16.12
C TRP A 81 32.39 -14.94 -16.28
N LYS A 82 31.49 -15.03 -17.26
CA LYS A 82 30.77 -16.28 -17.59
C LYS A 82 29.90 -16.84 -16.45
N GLU A 83 29.58 -16.04 -15.46
CA GLU A 83 28.73 -16.47 -14.35
C GLU A 83 27.36 -15.79 -14.40
N VAL A 84 26.41 -16.38 -13.70
CA VAL A 84 25.09 -15.78 -13.45
C VAL A 84 25.01 -15.42 -11.98
N THR A 85 24.83 -14.14 -11.70
CA THR A 85 24.54 -13.66 -10.35
C THR A 85 23.03 -13.58 -10.17
N THR A 86 22.50 -14.06 -9.05
CA THR A 86 21.07 -14.05 -8.76
C THR A 86 20.78 -13.16 -7.56
N ARG A 87 19.71 -12.33 -7.66
CA ARG A 87 19.19 -11.54 -6.55
C ARG A 87 17.67 -11.68 -6.49
N ASN A 88 17.15 -11.72 -5.26
CA ASN A 88 15.73 -11.86 -5.00
C ASN A 88 15.19 -10.53 -4.47
N PHE A 89 14.06 -10.07 -5.03
CA PHE A 89 13.32 -8.93 -4.57
C PHE A 89 11.90 -9.35 -4.23
N THR A 90 11.38 -8.88 -3.09
CA THR A 90 10.02 -9.17 -2.65
C THR A 90 9.25 -7.87 -2.48
N ASN A 91 8.07 -7.77 -3.08
CA ASN A 91 7.15 -6.68 -2.82
C ASN A 91 6.19 -7.04 -1.68
N ILE A 92 6.19 -6.19 -0.68
CA ILE A 92 5.36 -6.32 0.51
C ILE A 92 4.25 -5.26 0.45
N LEU A 93 3.01 -5.66 0.71
CA LEU A 93 1.86 -4.78 0.63
C LEU A 93 1.82 -3.79 1.79
N LYS A 94 1.45 -2.55 1.49
CA LYS A 94 1.09 -1.55 2.50
C LYS A 94 -0.37 -1.73 2.84
N LYS A 95 -0.71 -1.73 4.13
CA LYS A 95 -2.08 -1.97 4.60
C LYS A 95 -2.53 -0.88 5.56
N PHE A 96 -3.84 -0.68 5.64
CA PHE A 96 -4.47 0.24 6.58
C PHE A 96 -5.76 -0.36 7.14
N SER A 97 -6.13 0.09 8.31
CA SER A 97 -7.45 -0.11 8.91
C SER A 97 -8.04 1.25 9.24
N ILE A 98 -9.34 1.30 9.50
CA ILE A 98 -10.04 2.55 9.84
C ILE A 98 -10.71 2.37 11.19
N THR A 99 -10.46 3.31 12.09
CA THR A 99 -11.23 3.45 13.32
C THR A 99 -12.13 4.66 13.19
N VAL A 100 -13.43 4.45 13.22
CA VAL A 100 -14.43 5.52 13.22
C VAL A 100 -14.87 5.76 14.65
N THR A 101 -14.91 7.03 15.03
CA THR A 101 -15.47 7.47 16.31
C THR A 101 -16.53 8.52 16.03
N LYS A 102 -17.77 8.19 16.37
CA LYS A 102 -18.91 9.07 16.26
C LYS A 102 -19.19 9.69 17.62
N SER A 103 -19.36 11.00 17.67
CA SER A 103 -19.70 11.72 18.90
C SER A 103 -20.88 12.68 18.63
N ASP A 104 -21.56 13.09 19.68
CA ASP A 104 -22.59 14.13 19.57
C ASP A 104 -21.92 15.47 19.25
N ARG A 105 -22.48 16.20 18.29
CA ARG A 105 -21.92 17.48 17.83
C ARG A 105 -21.84 18.53 18.94
N GLU A 106 -22.82 18.57 19.82
CA GLU A 106 -22.94 19.64 20.79
C GLU A 106 -22.29 19.30 22.13
N GLU A 107 -22.48 18.09 22.63
CA GLU A 107 -22.05 17.69 23.98
C GLU A 107 -21.07 16.52 24.00
N GLY A 108 -20.77 15.93 22.86
CA GLY A 108 -19.92 14.74 22.77
C GLY A 108 -20.58 13.46 23.26
N THR A 109 -21.73 13.55 23.89
CA THR A 109 -22.53 12.43 24.39
C THR A 109 -23.95 12.45 23.84
N PRO A 110 -24.62 11.28 23.71
CA PRO A 110 -26.00 11.24 23.23
C PRO A 110 -26.95 12.06 24.09
N GLN A 111 -27.94 12.68 23.45
CA GLN A 111 -28.98 13.46 24.11
C GLN A 111 -30.36 12.83 23.91
N GLY A 112 -31.18 12.81 24.96
CA GLY A 112 -32.54 12.27 24.89
C GLY A 112 -32.52 10.79 24.47
N ASP A 113 -33.31 10.48 23.44
CA ASP A 113 -33.42 9.13 22.89
C ASP A 113 -32.37 8.82 21.81
N ALA A 114 -31.44 9.73 21.55
CA ALA A 114 -30.41 9.54 20.56
C ALA A 114 -29.35 8.51 21.07
N THR A 115 -28.82 7.74 20.16
CA THR A 115 -27.77 6.75 20.46
C THR A 115 -26.64 6.82 19.47
N LEU A 116 -25.43 6.63 19.94
CA LEU A 116 -24.24 6.54 19.08
C LEU A 116 -24.10 5.16 18.45
N ALA A 117 -24.77 4.15 19.00
CA ALA A 117 -24.76 2.79 18.45
C ALA A 117 -25.68 2.68 17.24
N GLY A 118 -25.35 1.76 16.33
CA GLY A 118 -26.22 1.38 15.22
C GLY A 118 -26.06 2.20 13.96
N ALA A 119 -25.16 3.17 13.90
CA ALA A 119 -24.82 3.82 12.64
C ALA A 119 -24.09 2.85 11.73
N VAL A 120 -24.54 2.72 10.47
CA VAL A 120 -23.97 1.82 9.48
C VAL A 120 -23.08 2.63 8.53
N TYR A 121 -21.83 2.20 8.41
CA TYR A 121 -20.87 2.78 7.47
C TYR A 121 -20.52 1.77 6.39
N GLY A 122 -20.39 2.26 5.17
CA GLY A 122 -19.89 1.47 4.05
C GLY A 122 -18.47 1.85 3.70
N ILE A 123 -17.63 0.86 3.46
CA ILE A 123 -16.33 1.06 2.85
C ILE A 123 -16.42 0.67 1.38
N TYR A 124 -15.94 1.57 0.53
CA TYR A 124 -16.04 1.45 -0.92
C TYR A 124 -14.67 1.44 -1.57
N LYS A 125 -14.52 0.61 -2.59
CA LYS A 125 -13.40 0.62 -3.52
C LYS A 125 -13.92 1.16 -4.86
N GLY A 126 -13.60 2.42 -5.17
CA GLY A 126 -14.30 3.12 -6.24
C GLY A 126 -15.78 3.23 -5.91
N GLU A 127 -16.66 2.75 -6.79
CA GLU A 127 -18.11 2.74 -6.59
C GLU A 127 -18.64 1.45 -5.95
N THR A 128 -17.77 0.47 -5.73
CA THR A 128 -18.17 -0.83 -5.19
C THR A 128 -18.19 -0.82 -3.68
N LEU A 129 -19.33 -1.15 -3.07
CA LEU A 129 -19.43 -1.40 -1.64
C LEU A 129 -18.72 -2.73 -1.32
N VAL A 130 -17.66 -2.64 -0.52
CA VAL A 130 -16.84 -3.81 -0.16
C VAL A 130 -17.31 -4.42 1.16
N ASP A 131 -17.48 -3.60 2.18
CA ASP A 131 -17.87 -4.01 3.52
C ASP A 131 -18.77 -2.97 4.19
N LYS A 132 -19.52 -3.42 5.20
CA LYS A 132 -20.31 -2.58 6.09
C LYS A 132 -19.85 -2.78 7.53
N TYR A 133 -19.86 -1.72 8.30
CA TYR A 133 -19.54 -1.72 9.74
C TYR A 133 -20.58 -0.94 10.51
N VAL A 134 -20.82 -1.35 11.74
CA VAL A 134 -21.83 -0.75 12.60
C VAL A 134 -21.17 -0.22 13.87
N THR A 135 -21.48 1.02 14.26
CA THR A 135 -20.95 1.59 15.49
C THR A 135 -21.50 0.86 16.72
N ASP A 136 -20.64 0.70 17.72
CA ASP A 136 -21.00 0.14 19.02
C ASP A 136 -21.65 1.20 19.93
N LYS A 137 -21.87 0.84 21.20
CA LYS A 137 -22.45 1.74 22.20
C LYS A 137 -21.64 3.01 22.45
N ASN A 138 -20.34 2.97 22.14
CA ASN A 138 -19.44 4.12 22.27
C ASN A 138 -19.32 4.93 20.97
N GLY A 139 -20.08 4.55 19.95
CA GLY A 139 -20.03 5.20 18.64
C GLY A 139 -18.83 4.80 17.81
N GLN A 140 -18.24 3.65 18.06
CA GLN A 140 -16.97 3.23 17.45
C GLN A 140 -17.05 1.90 16.73
N PHE A 141 -16.18 1.76 15.74
CA PHE A 141 -15.78 0.46 15.19
C PHE A 141 -14.37 0.59 14.60
N THR A 142 -13.71 -0.54 14.42
CA THR A 142 -12.44 -0.64 13.69
C THR A 142 -12.61 -1.68 12.59
N THR A 143 -12.22 -1.33 11.38
CA THR A 143 -12.30 -2.23 10.24
C THR A 143 -11.19 -3.28 10.27
N LYS A 144 -11.34 -4.30 9.43
CA LYS A 144 -10.21 -5.15 9.06
C LYS A 144 -9.18 -4.35 8.25
N GLU A 145 -8.04 -4.94 7.96
CA GLU A 145 -7.02 -4.33 7.12
C GLU A 145 -7.39 -4.40 5.63
N TYR A 146 -7.08 -3.32 4.92
CA TYR A 146 -7.20 -3.19 3.46
C TYR A 146 -5.87 -2.80 2.87
N VAL A 147 -5.66 -3.13 1.59
CA VAL A 147 -4.44 -2.75 0.87
C VAL A 147 -4.56 -1.30 0.42
N CYS A 148 -3.52 -0.50 0.66
CA CYS A 148 -3.48 0.91 0.23
C CYS A 148 -3.67 1.08 -1.27
N ASP A 149 -4.49 2.06 -1.62
CA ASP A 149 -4.72 2.50 -3.00
C ASP A 149 -5.36 3.90 -2.97
N ASN A 150 -5.64 4.48 -4.14
CA ASN A 150 -6.15 5.85 -4.22
C ASN A 150 -7.68 5.97 -4.26
N ASP A 151 -8.40 4.86 -4.34
CA ASP A 151 -9.84 4.87 -4.59
C ASP A 151 -10.69 4.31 -3.43
N TRP A 152 -10.13 4.21 -2.23
CA TRP A 152 -10.88 3.84 -1.04
C TRP A 152 -11.63 5.04 -0.47
N THR A 153 -12.91 4.83 -0.15
CA THR A 153 -13.71 5.81 0.58
C THR A 153 -14.56 5.13 1.66
N ILE A 154 -14.94 5.89 2.67
CA ILE A 154 -15.88 5.45 3.71
C ILE A 154 -16.93 6.52 3.92
N ARG A 155 -18.19 6.10 4.13
CA ARG A 155 -19.30 7.00 4.41
C ARG A 155 -20.39 6.30 5.21
N GLU A 156 -21.16 7.10 5.94
CA GLU A 156 -22.35 6.62 6.61
C GLU A 156 -23.44 6.27 5.60
N ILE A 157 -24.03 5.09 5.74
CA ILE A 157 -25.16 4.62 4.90
C ILE A 157 -26.48 4.83 5.63
N THR A 158 -26.50 4.50 6.93
CA THR A 158 -27.68 4.61 7.78
C THR A 158 -27.28 5.31 9.07
N PRO A 159 -27.94 6.41 9.45
CA PRO A 159 -27.62 7.07 10.70
C PRO A 159 -28.08 6.23 11.89
N SER A 160 -27.43 6.47 13.05
CA SER A 160 -27.96 5.93 14.30
C SER A 160 -29.23 6.67 14.70
N GLU A 161 -30.03 6.04 15.56
CA GLU A 161 -31.30 6.60 16.00
C GLU A 161 -31.12 7.96 16.67
N GLY A 162 -31.93 8.94 16.24
CA GLY A 162 -31.89 10.30 16.76
C GLY A 162 -30.93 11.24 16.05
N TYR A 163 -30.20 10.77 15.03
CA TYR A 163 -29.26 11.58 14.26
C TYR A 163 -29.67 11.67 12.79
N LEU A 164 -29.24 12.75 12.15
CA LEU A 164 -29.36 12.92 10.71
C LEU A 164 -28.24 12.15 10.02
N LEU A 165 -28.48 11.70 8.79
CA LEU A 165 -27.46 11.07 7.97
C LEU A 165 -26.32 12.07 7.71
N ASP A 166 -25.09 11.65 7.98
CA ASP A 166 -23.90 12.37 7.57
C ASP A 166 -23.51 11.87 6.17
N SER A 167 -23.73 12.70 5.16
CA SER A 167 -23.47 12.33 3.77
C SER A 167 -22.02 12.54 3.33
N THR A 168 -21.15 12.93 4.24
CA THR A 168 -19.74 13.19 3.93
C THR A 168 -19.04 11.92 3.45
N ILE A 169 -18.35 12.02 2.33
CA ILE A 169 -17.51 10.94 1.77
C ILE A 169 -16.07 11.22 2.19
N HIS A 170 -15.50 10.31 2.96
CA HIS A 170 -14.11 10.42 3.43
C HIS A 170 -13.20 9.56 2.60
N LYS A 171 -12.12 10.14 2.07
CA LYS A 171 -11.06 9.40 1.39
C LYS A 171 -10.14 8.77 2.43
N VAL A 172 -9.80 7.51 2.24
CA VAL A 172 -8.94 6.76 3.16
C VAL A 172 -7.91 5.94 2.38
N GLY A 173 -6.77 5.68 2.99
CA GLY A 173 -5.69 4.92 2.33
C GLY A 173 -5.13 5.58 1.09
N ALA A 174 -5.36 6.89 0.90
CA ALA A 174 -4.99 7.63 -0.31
C ALA A 174 -3.53 8.10 -0.33
N GLU A 175 -2.80 7.93 0.76
CA GLU A 175 -1.40 8.35 0.88
C GLU A 175 -0.52 7.15 1.28
N PRO A 176 -0.43 6.13 0.41
CA PRO A 176 0.24 4.88 0.75
C PRO A 176 1.71 5.02 1.12
N GLN A 177 2.38 6.12 0.72
CA GLN A 177 3.76 6.38 1.09
C GLN A 177 3.96 6.58 2.61
N LEU A 178 2.88 6.89 3.35
CA LEU A 178 2.93 7.03 4.80
C LEU A 178 2.82 5.71 5.55
N TYR A 179 2.46 4.63 4.84
CA TYR A 179 2.21 3.33 5.44
C TYR A 179 3.42 2.43 5.28
N THR A 180 3.69 1.59 6.26
CA THR A 180 4.75 0.59 6.23
C THR A 180 4.20 -0.77 6.63
N VAL A 181 4.93 -1.84 6.28
CA VAL A 181 4.56 -3.20 6.67
C VAL A 181 4.65 -3.40 8.18
N GLU A 182 5.68 -2.82 8.79
CA GLU A 182 5.94 -2.97 10.23
C GLU A 182 4.91 -2.25 11.09
N HIS A 183 4.37 -1.17 10.54
CA HIS A 183 3.41 -0.31 11.23
C HIS A 183 2.25 -0.02 10.30
N ASN A 184 1.39 -1.03 10.10
CA ASN A 184 0.15 -0.84 9.36
C ASN A 184 -0.62 0.30 10.01
N GLN A 185 -0.90 1.33 9.23
CA GLN A 185 -1.51 2.53 9.78
C GLN A 185 -2.99 2.32 10.04
N THR A 186 -3.46 2.84 11.18
CA THR A 186 -4.89 3.00 11.45
C THR A 186 -5.29 4.42 11.11
N CYS A 187 -6.22 4.58 10.15
CA CYS A 187 -6.80 5.87 9.84
C CYS A 187 -7.85 6.20 10.91
N LEU A 188 -7.64 7.29 11.65
CA LEU A 188 -8.58 7.76 12.66
C LEU A 188 -9.56 8.74 12.03
N LEU A 189 -10.85 8.40 12.06
CA LEU A 189 -11.92 9.21 11.52
C LEU A 189 -12.89 9.59 12.63
N TYR A 190 -13.03 10.89 12.87
CA TYR A 190 -13.97 11.45 13.84
C TYR A 190 -15.13 12.10 13.14
N THR A 191 -16.34 11.77 13.57
CA THR A 191 -17.57 12.36 13.03
C THR A 191 -18.44 12.92 14.16
N SER A 192 -19.09 14.05 13.88
CA SER A 192 -19.95 14.74 14.85
C SER A 192 -21.26 15.13 14.16
N PRO A 193 -22.13 14.14 13.88
CA PRO A 193 -23.38 14.40 13.18
C PRO A 193 -24.35 15.24 14.03
N SER A 194 -25.24 15.93 13.35
CA SER A 194 -26.30 16.70 14.00
C SER A 194 -27.38 15.78 14.52
N PRO A 195 -27.94 16.04 15.71
CA PRO A 195 -29.16 15.39 16.16
C PRO A 195 -30.32 15.65 15.23
N ARG A 196 -31.22 14.66 15.09
CA ARG A 196 -32.47 14.83 14.36
C ARG A 196 -33.44 15.63 15.23
N ASP A 197 -34.13 16.59 14.62
CA ASP A 197 -35.21 17.32 15.29
C ASP A 197 -36.34 16.34 15.64
N SER A 198 -36.82 16.42 16.86
CA SER A 198 -37.94 15.61 17.35
C SER A 198 -39.27 16.18 16.98
#